data_b4d78a4cccf2af34cde656c2786d421f
#
_entry.id   b4d78a4cccf2af34cde656c2786d421f
#
_cell.length_a   1.000
_cell.length_b   1.000
_cell.length_c   1.000
_cell.angle_alpha   90.00
_cell.angle_beta   90.00
_cell.angle_gamma   90.00
#
_symmetry.space_group_name_H-M   'P 1'
#
loop_
_entity.id
_entity.type
_entity.pdbx_description
1 polymer ?
#
loop_
_entity_poly.entity_id
_entity_poly.type
_entity_poly.pdbx_seq_one_letter_code
_entity_poly.pdbx_strand_id
1 'polypeptide(L)'
;MMQDSLLELKKLLGTIKLHNTCFSVLPTVLKSSTVNDKDFITNSWTNERIFNYRSNIISLYGCFEQFIESSIKEYFNELLKICHSFTELDESIRREYIDRWKTLHGRLHFNKFQTITPTFMVKSLYNSLVKDKNEIIAECFLQNGGNYKIEEIRKSFSTLGLTNLNETLRNYEPLVSYYSQNGFDNYSKIDEIVDRRNEIAHGANADDLLSESIVLDYVDYVEMYAESLTSYLNDQLLEHKWKIANPYRIIKPINFYTRNSVVEFHEKDIILREKMDMLVKKPKDYFPRYVREKLPPFRAKKAQASLSAIKNYNELYGDGDWMFSFQTNYKMTTKFRIALYLS
;
A
#
# COMPACT_ATOMS: atom_id res chain seq x y z
N MET A 1 7.23 1.38 6.94
CA MET A 1 5.91 1.37 6.32
C MET A 1 6.02 0.60 5.02
N MET A 2 4.91 0.10 4.53
CA MET A 2 4.84 -0.80 3.38
C MET A 2 5.45 -0.20 2.11
N GLN A 3 6.46 -0.84 1.55
CA GLN A 3 7.09 -0.48 0.28
C GLN A 3 7.76 -1.68 -0.41
N ASP A 4 8.10 -2.73 0.33
CA ASP A 4 8.90 -3.83 -0.19
C ASP A 4 8.14 -4.64 -1.24
N SER A 5 6.88 -4.99 -0.96
CA SER A 5 6.00 -5.69 -1.90
C SER A 5 5.75 -4.89 -3.19
N LEU A 6 5.55 -3.58 -3.08
CA LEU A 6 5.37 -2.70 -4.23
C LEU A 6 6.64 -2.58 -5.07
N LEU A 7 7.81 -2.45 -4.44
CA LEU A 7 9.08 -2.36 -5.14
C LEU A 7 9.38 -3.63 -5.93
N GLU A 8 9.13 -4.79 -5.33
CA GLU A 8 9.27 -6.09 -5.98
C GLU A 8 8.33 -6.21 -7.19
N LEU A 9 7.05 -5.87 -7.02
CA LEU A 9 6.09 -5.85 -8.13
C LEU A 9 6.56 -4.95 -9.28
N LYS A 10 6.96 -3.71 -9.00
CA LYS A 10 7.44 -2.78 -10.04
C LYS A 10 8.63 -3.33 -10.82
N LYS A 11 9.56 -4.00 -10.15
CA LYS A 11 10.68 -4.66 -10.80
C LYS A 11 10.20 -5.76 -11.77
N LEU A 12 9.26 -6.59 -11.35
CA LEU A 12 8.69 -7.66 -12.17
C LEU A 12 7.89 -7.11 -13.36
N LEU A 13 7.04 -6.09 -13.12
CA LEU A 13 6.30 -5.42 -14.19
C LEU A 13 7.23 -4.73 -15.20
N GLY A 14 8.33 -4.13 -14.73
CA GLY A 14 9.38 -3.58 -15.60
C GLY A 14 9.99 -4.64 -16.53
N THR A 15 10.17 -5.86 -16.04
CA THR A 15 10.66 -6.98 -16.88
C THR A 15 9.65 -7.36 -17.96
N ILE A 16 8.35 -7.40 -17.63
CA ILE A 16 7.28 -7.66 -18.61
C ILE A 16 7.22 -6.55 -19.67
N LYS A 17 7.29 -5.28 -19.27
CA LYS A 17 7.33 -4.12 -20.17
C LYS A 17 8.52 -4.20 -21.13
N LEU A 18 9.70 -4.48 -20.60
CA LEU A 18 10.92 -4.63 -21.41
C LEU A 18 10.80 -5.78 -22.42
N HIS A 19 10.30 -6.93 -21.98
CA HIS A 19 10.09 -8.09 -22.84
C HIS A 19 9.12 -7.77 -23.99
N ASN A 20 7.99 -7.14 -23.71
CA ASN A 20 7.04 -6.71 -24.75
C ASN A 20 7.66 -5.72 -25.74
N THR A 21 8.45 -4.76 -25.24
CA THR A 21 9.14 -3.78 -26.10
C THR A 21 10.15 -4.48 -27.01
N CYS A 22 10.94 -5.41 -26.50
CA CYS A 22 11.88 -6.18 -27.32
C CYS A 22 11.14 -7.03 -28.38
N PHE A 23 10.04 -7.64 -27.99
CA PHE A 23 9.24 -8.47 -28.90
C PHE A 23 8.62 -7.63 -30.02
N SER A 24 8.12 -6.43 -29.73
CA SER A 24 7.48 -5.53 -30.73
C SER A 24 8.43 -5.06 -31.83
N VAL A 25 9.74 -4.91 -31.55
CA VAL A 25 10.74 -4.48 -32.53
C VAL A 25 11.32 -5.64 -33.35
N LEU A 26 11.13 -6.89 -32.90
CA LEU A 26 11.71 -8.07 -33.54
C LEU A 26 11.36 -8.23 -35.01
N PRO A 27 10.11 -8.03 -35.48
CA PRO A 27 9.76 -8.09 -36.91
C PRO A 27 10.54 -7.11 -37.77
N THR A 28 10.82 -5.92 -37.26
CA THR A 28 11.59 -4.90 -37.99
C THR A 28 13.05 -5.31 -38.12
N VAL A 29 13.64 -5.85 -37.06
CA VAL A 29 15.02 -6.36 -37.07
C VAL A 29 15.14 -7.55 -38.03
N LEU A 30 14.21 -8.49 -38.00
CA LEU A 30 14.19 -9.64 -38.90
C LEU A 30 14.08 -9.24 -40.35
N LYS A 31 13.27 -8.24 -40.70
CA LYS A 31 13.14 -7.72 -42.08
C LYS A 31 14.44 -7.12 -42.60
N SER A 32 15.23 -6.51 -41.75
CA SER A 32 16.51 -5.87 -42.11
C SER A 32 17.71 -6.83 -42.05
N SER A 33 17.56 -8.02 -41.47
CA SER A 33 18.66 -8.99 -41.31
C SER A 33 18.86 -9.85 -42.56
N THR A 34 20.06 -10.37 -42.71
CA THR A 34 20.46 -11.35 -43.80
C THR A 34 20.34 -12.79 -43.34
N VAL A 35 19.51 -13.09 -42.35
CA VAL A 35 19.35 -14.42 -41.76
C VAL A 35 18.73 -15.37 -42.78
N ASN A 36 19.37 -16.56 -42.95
CA ASN A 36 18.95 -17.57 -43.91
C ASN A 36 17.60 -18.23 -43.57
N ASP A 37 17.12 -18.10 -42.32
CA ASP A 37 15.91 -18.77 -41.83
C ASP A 37 14.69 -17.80 -41.74
N LYS A 38 14.65 -16.74 -42.54
CA LYS A 38 13.55 -15.77 -42.58
C LYS A 38 12.19 -16.42 -42.78
N ASP A 39 12.10 -17.36 -43.68
CA ASP A 39 10.83 -18.03 -44.00
C ASP A 39 10.34 -18.87 -42.83
N PHE A 40 11.23 -19.56 -42.13
CA PHE A 40 10.91 -20.32 -40.92
C PHE A 40 10.38 -19.40 -39.80
N ILE A 41 11.07 -18.29 -39.53
CA ILE A 41 10.69 -17.34 -38.52
C ILE A 41 9.35 -16.67 -38.88
N THR A 42 9.17 -16.30 -40.14
CA THR A 42 7.89 -15.69 -40.62
C THR A 42 6.72 -16.66 -40.48
N ASN A 43 6.92 -17.93 -40.83
CA ASN A 43 5.90 -18.96 -40.70
C ASN A 43 5.59 -19.33 -39.26
N SER A 44 6.55 -19.19 -38.34
CA SER A 44 6.37 -19.45 -36.91
C SER A 44 5.83 -18.26 -36.15
N TRP A 45 5.78 -17.06 -36.79
CA TRP A 45 5.47 -15.79 -36.10
C TRP A 45 4.11 -15.77 -35.39
N THR A 46 3.09 -16.40 -35.98
CA THR A 46 1.76 -16.48 -35.33
C THR A 46 1.84 -17.27 -34.03
N ASN A 47 2.56 -18.39 -34.02
CA ASN A 47 2.74 -19.21 -32.83
C ASN A 47 3.55 -18.45 -31.74
N GLU A 48 4.58 -17.71 -32.16
CA GLU A 48 5.37 -16.86 -31.27
C GLU A 48 4.53 -15.75 -30.61
N ARG A 49 3.64 -15.12 -31.36
CA ARG A 49 2.71 -14.11 -30.82
C ARG A 49 1.74 -14.72 -29.80
N ILE A 50 1.19 -15.89 -30.09
CA ILE A 50 0.31 -16.62 -29.17
C ILE A 50 1.07 -16.96 -27.88
N PHE A 51 2.27 -17.50 -28.01
CA PHE A 51 3.13 -17.86 -26.86
C PHE A 51 3.48 -16.61 -26.03
N ASN A 52 3.90 -15.53 -26.68
CA ASN A 52 4.25 -14.27 -26.03
C ASN A 52 3.05 -13.71 -25.24
N TYR A 53 1.87 -13.64 -25.86
CA TYR A 53 0.66 -13.18 -25.21
C TYR A 53 0.33 -14.02 -23.96
N ARG A 54 0.27 -15.35 -24.10
CA ARG A 54 -0.02 -16.27 -22.99
C ARG A 54 0.97 -16.11 -21.84
N SER A 55 2.26 -16.06 -22.17
CA SER A 55 3.34 -15.91 -21.18
C SER A 55 3.22 -14.58 -20.43
N ASN A 56 2.89 -13.49 -21.12
CA ASN A 56 2.72 -12.18 -20.50
C ASN A 56 1.53 -12.13 -19.54
N ILE A 57 0.36 -12.68 -19.95
CA ILE A 57 -0.83 -12.71 -19.09
C ILE A 57 -0.59 -13.58 -17.84
N ILE A 58 0.00 -14.77 -18.01
CA ILE A 58 0.33 -15.65 -16.87
C ILE A 58 1.33 -14.97 -15.92
N SER A 59 2.37 -14.35 -16.47
CA SER A 59 3.38 -13.65 -15.68
C SER A 59 2.81 -12.44 -14.96
N LEU A 60 2.00 -11.64 -15.63
CA LEU A 60 1.34 -10.46 -15.05
C LEU A 60 0.45 -10.85 -13.86
N TYR A 61 -0.39 -11.88 -14.06
CA TYR A 61 -1.23 -12.36 -12.99
C TYR A 61 -0.41 -12.95 -11.83
N GLY A 62 0.64 -13.73 -12.11
CA GLY A 62 1.53 -14.28 -11.08
C GLY A 62 2.20 -13.19 -10.24
N CYS A 63 2.70 -12.14 -10.88
CA CYS A 63 3.25 -10.97 -10.19
C CYS A 63 2.21 -10.25 -9.33
N PHE A 64 1.00 -10.10 -9.83
CA PHE A 64 -0.10 -9.47 -9.12
C PHE A 64 -0.55 -10.30 -7.90
N GLU A 65 -0.74 -11.61 -8.07
CA GLU A 65 -1.07 -12.54 -6.98
C GLU A 65 -0.02 -12.47 -5.86
N GLN A 66 1.26 -12.56 -6.23
CA GLN A 66 2.38 -12.44 -5.30
C GLN A 66 2.35 -11.11 -4.56
N PHE A 67 2.06 -10.00 -5.25
CA PHE A 67 1.95 -8.67 -4.65
C PHE A 67 0.82 -8.62 -3.61
N ILE A 68 -0.38 -9.11 -3.92
CA ILE A 68 -1.51 -9.13 -2.98
C ILE A 68 -1.15 -9.91 -1.71
N GLU A 69 -0.57 -11.10 -1.86
CA GLU A 69 -0.18 -11.93 -0.71
C GLU A 69 0.94 -11.31 0.12
N SER A 70 1.93 -10.74 -0.54
CA SER A 70 3.04 -10.05 0.13
C SER A 70 2.55 -8.78 0.84
N SER A 71 1.60 -8.05 0.25
CA SER A 71 0.98 -6.87 0.88
C SER A 71 0.22 -7.23 2.15
N ILE A 72 -0.50 -8.36 2.18
CA ILE A 72 -1.16 -8.85 3.39
C ILE A 72 -0.14 -9.13 4.49
N LYS A 73 0.94 -9.84 4.17
CA LYS A 73 2.01 -10.17 5.14
C LYS A 73 2.72 -8.90 5.64
N GLU A 74 3.08 -8.01 4.74
CA GLU A 74 3.75 -6.76 5.06
C GLU A 74 2.87 -5.86 5.94
N TYR A 75 1.58 -5.75 5.64
CA TYR A 75 0.61 -5.02 6.45
C TYR A 75 0.56 -5.56 7.89
N PHE A 76 0.45 -6.89 8.06
CA PHE A 76 0.49 -7.50 9.38
C PHE A 76 1.79 -7.22 10.11
N ASN A 77 2.93 -7.42 9.45
CA ASN A 77 4.23 -7.17 10.06
C ASN A 77 4.37 -5.72 10.56
N GLU A 78 3.85 -4.76 9.80
CA GLU A 78 3.84 -3.36 10.24
C GLU A 78 2.81 -3.10 11.35
N LEU A 79 1.62 -3.71 11.28
CA LEU A 79 0.61 -3.59 12.33
C LEU A 79 1.10 -4.16 13.67
N LEU A 80 1.81 -5.29 13.64
CA LEU A 80 2.40 -5.91 14.83
C LEU A 80 3.52 -5.08 15.47
N LYS A 81 4.15 -4.18 14.72
CA LYS A 81 5.10 -3.19 15.29
C LYS A 81 4.39 -2.03 15.98
N ILE A 82 3.14 -1.74 15.59
CA ILE A 82 2.34 -0.67 16.18
C ILE A 82 1.62 -1.16 17.43
N CYS A 83 1.04 -2.36 17.38
CA CYS A 83 0.35 -2.99 18.50
C CYS A 83 1.36 -3.77 19.36
N HIS A 84 1.36 -3.54 20.66
CA HIS A 84 2.31 -4.19 21.58
C HIS A 84 1.75 -5.48 22.20
N SER A 85 0.43 -5.66 22.15
CA SER A 85 -0.25 -6.85 22.67
C SER A 85 -1.31 -7.37 21.69
N PHE A 86 -1.74 -8.62 21.88
CA PHE A 86 -2.81 -9.20 21.08
C PHE A 86 -4.14 -8.46 21.28
N THR A 87 -4.41 -8.00 22.51
CA THR A 87 -5.65 -7.26 22.84
C THR A 87 -5.72 -5.86 22.25
N GLU A 88 -4.61 -5.26 21.84
CA GLU A 88 -4.56 -3.98 21.12
C GLU A 88 -5.00 -4.10 19.65
N LEU A 89 -5.02 -5.31 19.09
CA LEU A 89 -5.56 -5.54 17.76
C LEU A 89 -7.08 -5.41 17.75
N ASP A 90 -7.64 -4.95 16.64
CA ASP A 90 -9.10 -4.89 16.47
C ASP A 90 -9.75 -6.24 16.73
N GLU A 91 -10.89 -6.25 17.40
CA GLU A 91 -11.60 -7.48 17.76
C GLU A 91 -11.90 -8.36 16.54
N SER A 92 -12.23 -7.76 15.41
CA SER A 92 -12.47 -8.47 14.14
C SER A 92 -11.23 -9.27 13.70
N ILE A 93 -10.03 -8.67 13.76
CA ILE A 93 -8.78 -9.34 13.41
C ILE A 93 -8.50 -10.51 14.37
N ARG A 94 -8.69 -10.29 15.67
CA ARG A 94 -8.47 -11.34 16.68
C ARG A 94 -9.39 -12.54 16.49
N ARG A 95 -10.66 -12.28 16.17
CA ARG A 95 -11.66 -13.33 15.91
C ARG A 95 -11.31 -14.10 14.64
N GLU A 96 -11.05 -13.40 13.53
CA GLU A 96 -10.63 -14.00 12.26
C GLU A 96 -9.35 -14.82 12.40
N TYR A 97 -8.38 -14.37 13.19
CA TYR A 97 -7.15 -15.13 13.45
C TYR A 97 -7.45 -16.51 14.07
N ILE A 98 -8.28 -16.56 15.11
CA ILE A 98 -8.63 -17.80 15.80
C ILE A 98 -9.34 -18.78 14.84
N ASP A 99 -10.29 -18.29 14.04
CA ASP A 99 -11.05 -19.12 13.12
C ASP A 99 -10.18 -19.64 11.96
N ARG A 100 -9.32 -18.79 11.42
CA ARG A 100 -8.42 -19.14 10.31
C ARG A 100 -7.21 -19.98 10.75
N TRP A 101 -6.82 -19.90 12.01
CA TRP A 101 -5.78 -20.76 12.56
C TRP A 101 -6.10 -22.26 12.36
N LYS A 102 -7.35 -22.67 12.62
CA LYS A 102 -7.81 -24.04 12.39
C LYS A 102 -7.68 -24.44 10.91
N THR A 103 -8.03 -23.52 10.04
CA THR A 103 -7.95 -23.72 8.59
C THR A 103 -6.51 -23.85 8.12
N LEU A 104 -5.59 -23.01 8.60
CA LEU A 104 -4.15 -23.09 8.26
C LEU A 104 -3.56 -24.42 8.71
N HIS A 105 -3.92 -24.92 9.91
CA HIS A 105 -3.43 -26.21 10.40
C HIS A 105 -3.72 -27.35 9.42
N GLY A 106 -4.92 -27.39 8.83
CA GLY A 106 -5.29 -28.39 7.82
C GLY A 106 -4.54 -28.26 6.49
N ARG A 107 -3.78 -27.17 6.28
CA ARG A 107 -3.13 -26.79 5.02
C ARG A 107 -1.60 -26.82 5.06
N LEU A 108 -1.02 -27.22 6.17
CA LEU A 108 0.46 -27.26 6.33
C LEU A 108 1.16 -28.18 5.31
N HIS A 109 0.42 -29.08 4.66
CA HIS A 109 0.93 -29.94 3.61
C HIS A 109 1.17 -29.24 2.26
N PHE A 110 0.61 -28.03 2.05
CA PHE A 110 0.87 -27.24 0.83
C PHE A 110 2.26 -26.61 0.88
N ASN A 111 2.96 -26.61 -0.26
CA ASN A 111 4.31 -26.04 -0.39
C ASN A 111 4.42 -24.61 0.14
N LYS A 112 3.37 -23.83 -0.04
CA LYS A 112 3.27 -22.44 0.42
C LYS A 112 3.43 -22.27 1.94
N PHE A 113 3.10 -23.30 2.74
CA PHE A 113 3.10 -23.25 4.20
C PHE A 113 4.13 -24.18 4.85
N GLN A 114 5.04 -24.79 4.08
CA GLN A 114 6.03 -25.77 4.59
C GLN A 114 6.97 -25.21 5.66
N THR A 115 7.16 -23.90 5.73
CA THR A 115 7.99 -23.28 6.76
C THR A 115 7.27 -23.16 8.12
N ILE A 116 5.96 -23.42 8.17
CA ILE A 116 5.14 -23.32 9.37
C ILE A 116 4.98 -24.73 9.98
N THR A 117 5.49 -24.91 11.19
CA THR A 117 5.34 -26.18 11.89
C THR A 117 4.13 -26.18 12.83
N PRO A 118 3.51 -27.35 13.11
CA PRO A 118 2.43 -27.45 14.09
C PRO A 118 2.83 -26.90 15.48
N THR A 119 4.06 -27.15 15.90
CA THR A 119 4.60 -26.66 17.18
C THR A 119 4.66 -25.12 17.20
N PHE A 120 5.12 -24.50 16.11
CA PHE A 120 5.13 -23.05 15.97
C PHE A 120 3.70 -22.46 16.03
N MET A 121 2.74 -23.10 15.35
CA MET A 121 1.34 -22.69 15.38
C MET A 121 0.74 -22.70 16.78
N VAL A 122 0.93 -23.79 17.53
CA VAL A 122 0.42 -23.92 18.91
C VAL A 122 1.07 -22.88 19.82
N LYS A 123 2.40 -22.71 19.71
CA LYS A 123 3.13 -21.70 20.50
C LYS A 123 2.63 -20.29 20.22
N SER A 124 2.46 -19.93 18.95
CA SER A 124 1.94 -18.61 18.53
C SER A 124 0.53 -18.36 19.11
N LEU A 125 -0.37 -19.33 18.98
CA LEU A 125 -1.73 -19.21 19.51
C LEU A 125 -1.73 -19.06 21.06
N TYR A 126 -0.93 -19.87 21.76
CA TYR A 126 -0.79 -19.78 23.21
C TYR A 126 -0.24 -18.42 23.64
N ASN A 127 0.79 -17.94 22.97
CA ASN A 127 1.40 -16.63 23.25
C ASN A 127 0.42 -15.49 23.03
N SER A 128 -0.38 -15.54 21.96
CA SER A 128 -1.41 -14.53 21.67
C SER A 128 -2.54 -14.57 22.70
N LEU A 129 -3.14 -15.74 22.96
CA LEU A 129 -4.36 -15.83 23.77
C LEU A 129 -4.11 -15.81 25.28
N VAL A 130 -3.01 -16.42 25.74
CA VAL A 130 -2.74 -16.62 27.17
C VAL A 130 -1.71 -15.63 27.73
N LYS A 131 -0.72 -15.26 26.89
CA LYS A 131 0.35 -14.35 27.28
C LYS A 131 0.13 -12.92 26.81
N ASP A 132 -0.96 -12.68 26.07
CA ASP A 132 -1.27 -11.40 25.42
C ASP A 132 -0.11 -10.84 24.58
N LYS A 133 0.71 -11.73 24.01
CA LYS A 133 1.78 -11.34 23.11
C LYS A 133 1.27 -11.20 21.69
N ASN A 134 1.83 -10.26 20.97
CA ASN A 134 1.47 -10.00 19.58
C ASN A 134 2.23 -10.94 18.64
N GLU A 135 1.93 -12.24 18.69
CA GLU A 135 2.57 -13.30 17.89
C GLU A 135 1.57 -13.96 16.92
N ILE A 136 1.09 -13.19 15.94
CA ILE A 136 0.15 -13.69 14.92
C ILE A 136 0.92 -14.27 13.72
N ILE A 137 0.36 -15.34 13.16
CA ILE A 137 0.84 -15.95 11.92
C ILE A 137 0.08 -15.31 10.75
N ALA A 138 0.75 -14.46 9.97
CA ALA A 138 0.14 -13.73 8.86
C ALA A 138 -0.46 -14.65 7.78
N GLU A 139 0.12 -15.84 7.61
CA GLU A 139 -0.34 -16.86 6.68
C GLU A 139 -1.76 -17.34 6.96
N CYS A 140 -2.30 -17.17 8.17
CA CYS A 140 -3.71 -17.44 8.48
C CYS A 140 -4.66 -16.63 7.61
N PHE A 141 -4.25 -15.46 7.16
CA PHE A 141 -5.06 -14.54 6.38
C PHE A 141 -4.90 -14.68 4.87
N LEU A 142 -3.97 -15.53 4.42
CA LEU A 142 -3.81 -15.82 3.00
C LEU A 142 -4.88 -16.78 2.51
N GLN A 143 -5.34 -16.57 1.30
CA GLN A 143 -6.29 -17.47 0.64
C GLN A 143 -5.60 -18.73 0.11
N ASN A 144 -6.44 -19.72 -0.24
CA ASN A 144 -5.95 -21.05 -0.62
C ASN A 144 -5.77 -21.28 -2.08
N GLY A 145 -5.95 -20.37 -2.91
CA GLY A 145 -5.87 -20.61 -4.35
C GLY A 145 -6.24 -19.35 -5.10
N GLY A 146 -5.38 -19.07 -6.01
CA GLY A 146 -5.27 -17.81 -6.64
C GLY A 146 -6.32 -17.52 -7.69
N ASN A 147 -7.39 -16.92 -7.33
CA ASN A 147 -8.18 -16.11 -8.24
C ASN A 147 -8.48 -14.80 -7.51
N TYR A 148 -7.47 -13.93 -7.44
CA TYR A 148 -7.61 -12.61 -6.82
C TYR A 148 -8.39 -11.66 -7.73
N LYS A 149 -9.68 -12.00 -8.00
CA LYS A 149 -10.66 -11.03 -8.50
C LYS A 149 -10.93 -9.97 -7.46
N ILE A 150 -11.45 -8.84 -7.86
CA ILE A 150 -11.71 -7.69 -6.97
C ILE A 150 -12.52 -8.07 -5.73
N GLU A 151 -13.53 -8.92 -5.89
CA GLU A 151 -14.33 -9.36 -4.76
C GLU A 151 -13.53 -10.24 -3.77
N GLU A 152 -12.62 -11.09 -4.28
CA GLU A 152 -11.79 -11.93 -3.42
C GLU A 152 -10.68 -11.11 -2.72
N ILE A 153 -10.16 -10.07 -3.39
CA ILE A 153 -9.25 -9.10 -2.77
C ILE A 153 -9.98 -8.37 -1.64
N ARG A 154 -11.20 -7.85 -1.91
CA ARG A 154 -12.03 -7.19 -0.91
C ARG A 154 -12.27 -8.07 0.30
N LYS A 155 -12.66 -9.35 0.10
CA LYS A 155 -12.84 -10.32 1.18
C LYS A 155 -11.56 -10.57 1.98
N SER A 156 -10.41 -10.71 1.29
CA SER A 156 -9.13 -10.92 1.96
C SER A 156 -8.79 -9.76 2.88
N PHE A 157 -8.91 -8.53 2.40
CA PHE A 157 -8.62 -7.35 3.22
C PHE A 157 -9.70 -7.07 4.28
N SER A 158 -10.96 -7.47 4.06
CA SER A 158 -12.01 -7.34 5.08
C SER A 158 -11.71 -8.15 6.34
N THR A 159 -11.00 -9.28 6.21
CA THR A 159 -10.55 -10.09 7.37
C THR A 159 -9.48 -9.39 8.22
N LEU A 160 -8.85 -8.36 7.67
CA LEU A 160 -7.92 -7.47 8.34
C LEU A 160 -8.60 -6.23 8.95
N GLY A 161 -9.95 -6.21 8.99
CA GLY A 161 -10.72 -5.05 9.42
C GLY A 161 -10.88 -3.95 8.36
N LEU A 162 -10.39 -4.16 7.13
CA LEU A 162 -10.42 -3.18 6.05
C LEU A 162 -11.67 -3.38 5.17
N THR A 163 -12.85 -3.07 5.71
CA THR A 163 -14.14 -3.42 5.11
C THR A 163 -14.55 -2.60 3.89
N ASN A 164 -14.03 -1.37 3.74
CA ASN A 164 -14.43 -0.43 2.68
C ASN A 164 -13.32 -0.23 1.64
N LEU A 165 -12.57 -1.30 1.32
CA LEU A 165 -11.42 -1.21 0.43
C LEU A 165 -11.79 -0.60 -0.93
N ASN A 166 -12.74 -1.18 -1.64
CA ASN A 166 -13.07 -0.78 -3.02
C ASN A 166 -13.59 0.65 -3.11
N GLU A 167 -14.48 1.05 -2.19
CA GLU A 167 -15.06 2.40 -2.16
C GLU A 167 -14.02 3.46 -1.82
N THR A 168 -13.02 3.08 -1.03
CA THR A 168 -12.01 4.03 -0.55
C THR A 168 -10.81 4.12 -1.49
N LEU A 169 -10.39 2.99 -2.07
CA LEU A 169 -9.17 2.87 -2.88
C LEU A 169 -9.17 3.82 -4.10
N ARG A 170 -10.32 4.02 -4.74
CA ARG A 170 -10.48 4.93 -5.89
C ARG A 170 -10.13 6.39 -5.59
N ASN A 171 -9.99 6.77 -4.30
CA ASN A 171 -9.65 8.13 -3.89
C ASN A 171 -8.14 8.32 -3.68
N TYR A 172 -7.34 7.28 -3.90
CA TYR A 172 -5.87 7.34 -3.78
C TYR A 172 -5.22 7.48 -5.16
N GLU A 173 -4.16 8.31 -5.22
CA GLU A 173 -3.33 8.37 -6.42
C GLU A 173 -2.54 7.06 -6.61
N PRO A 174 -2.34 6.61 -7.86
CA PRO A 174 -2.74 7.27 -9.12
C PRO A 174 -4.16 6.95 -9.62
N LEU A 175 -4.93 6.06 -8.95
CA LEU A 175 -6.26 5.65 -9.41
C LEU A 175 -7.27 6.80 -9.48
N VAL A 176 -7.21 7.78 -8.56
CA VAL A 176 -8.12 8.93 -8.60
C VAL A 176 -7.93 9.74 -9.88
N SER A 177 -6.68 9.95 -10.30
CA SER A 177 -6.36 10.64 -11.56
C SER A 177 -6.80 9.82 -12.77
N TYR A 178 -6.57 8.51 -12.77
CA TYR A 178 -7.00 7.60 -13.83
C TYR A 178 -8.53 7.63 -14.02
N TYR A 179 -9.30 7.46 -12.93
CA TYR A 179 -10.76 7.42 -13.02
C TYR A 179 -11.41 8.78 -13.29
N SER A 180 -10.74 9.88 -12.96
CA SER A 180 -11.22 11.21 -13.33
C SER A 180 -11.23 11.42 -14.85
N GLN A 181 -10.36 10.73 -15.58
CA GLN A 181 -10.22 10.81 -17.03
C GLN A 181 -11.03 9.75 -17.78
N ASN A 182 -11.13 8.53 -17.22
CA ASN A 182 -11.67 7.37 -17.92
C ASN A 182 -13.03 6.91 -17.37
N GLY A 183 -13.52 7.50 -16.28
CA GLY A 183 -14.69 6.99 -15.55
C GLY A 183 -14.35 5.80 -14.64
N PHE A 184 -15.19 5.57 -13.63
CA PHE A 184 -14.99 4.45 -12.69
C PHE A 184 -15.63 3.18 -13.24
N ASP A 185 -14.84 2.14 -13.44
CA ASP A 185 -15.20 0.85 -14.01
C ASP A 185 -15.28 -0.31 -13.00
N ASN A 186 -15.28 0.01 -11.70
CA ASN A 186 -15.29 -0.98 -10.60
C ASN A 186 -14.11 -1.96 -10.66
N TYR A 187 -12.94 -1.51 -11.13
CA TYR A 187 -11.70 -2.31 -11.26
C TYR A 187 -11.82 -3.51 -12.21
N SER A 188 -12.68 -3.43 -13.22
CA SER A 188 -12.98 -4.52 -14.15
C SER A 188 -11.74 -5.10 -14.84
N LYS A 189 -10.69 -4.28 -15.09
CA LYS A 189 -9.44 -4.75 -15.68
C LYS A 189 -8.73 -5.82 -14.83
N ILE A 190 -8.84 -5.77 -13.50
CA ILE A 190 -8.29 -6.83 -12.63
C ILE A 190 -9.02 -8.14 -12.88
N ASP A 191 -10.35 -8.10 -12.89
CA ASP A 191 -11.17 -9.28 -13.13
C ASP A 191 -10.93 -9.85 -14.53
N GLU A 192 -10.76 -9.01 -15.53
CA GLU A 192 -10.44 -9.41 -16.90
C GLU A 192 -9.08 -10.12 -17.00
N ILE A 193 -8.04 -9.63 -16.32
CA ILE A 193 -6.71 -10.29 -16.27
C ILE A 193 -6.85 -11.69 -15.67
N VAL A 194 -7.62 -11.83 -14.58
CA VAL A 194 -7.86 -13.13 -13.93
C VAL A 194 -8.58 -14.09 -14.86
N ASP A 195 -9.63 -13.63 -15.56
CA ASP A 195 -10.42 -14.45 -16.47
C ASP A 195 -9.57 -14.94 -17.66
N ARG A 196 -8.79 -14.05 -18.28
CA ARG A 196 -7.87 -14.42 -19.36
C ARG A 196 -6.81 -15.41 -18.92
N ARG A 197 -6.24 -15.23 -17.74
CA ARG A 197 -5.29 -16.21 -17.18
C ARG A 197 -5.94 -17.58 -16.99
N ASN A 198 -7.19 -17.62 -16.52
CA ASN A 198 -7.92 -18.86 -16.33
C ASN A 198 -8.23 -19.56 -17.67
N GLU A 199 -8.67 -18.80 -18.67
CA GLU A 199 -8.87 -19.32 -20.03
C GLU A 199 -7.59 -19.93 -20.60
N ILE A 200 -6.45 -19.25 -20.47
CA ILE A 200 -5.15 -19.76 -20.91
C ILE A 200 -4.76 -21.04 -20.15
N ALA A 201 -4.96 -21.07 -18.82
CA ALA A 201 -4.61 -22.22 -17.99
C ALA A 201 -5.48 -23.45 -18.29
N HIS A 202 -6.72 -23.26 -18.70
CA HIS A 202 -7.63 -24.33 -19.10
C HIS A 202 -7.51 -24.75 -20.57
N GLY A 203 -6.55 -24.18 -21.31
CA GLY A 203 -6.28 -24.56 -22.69
C GLY A 203 -7.32 -24.05 -23.70
N ALA A 204 -8.10 -23.05 -23.35
CA ALA A 204 -9.01 -22.41 -24.29
C ALA A 204 -8.26 -21.89 -25.51
N ASN A 205 -8.85 -22.05 -26.70
CA ASN A 205 -8.29 -21.50 -27.93
C ASN A 205 -8.22 -19.99 -27.80
N ALA A 206 -7.01 -19.45 -27.93
CA ALA A 206 -6.79 -18.01 -27.88
C ALA A 206 -7.10 -17.38 -29.25
N ASP A 207 -8.37 -17.46 -29.68
CA ASP A 207 -8.81 -16.82 -30.94
C ASP A 207 -8.85 -15.27 -30.78
N ASP A 208 -8.96 -14.77 -29.53
CA ASP A 208 -8.94 -13.36 -29.18
C ASP A 208 -7.61 -12.92 -28.55
N LEU A 209 -6.55 -12.94 -29.37
CA LEU A 209 -5.28 -12.35 -28.96
C LEU A 209 -5.40 -10.83 -28.84
N LEU A 210 -5.16 -10.32 -27.63
CA LEU A 210 -5.06 -8.88 -27.45
C LEU A 210 -3.78 -8.35 -28.11
N SER A 211 -3.86 -7.10 -28.56
CA SER A 211 -2.66 -6.40 -29.04
C SER A 211 -1.67 -6.19 -27.87
N GLU A 212 -0.39 -6.07 -28.21
CA GLU A 212 0.66 -5.79 -27.23
C GLU A 212 0.39 -4.52 -26.43
N SER A 213 -0.24 -3.49 -27.05
CA SER A 213 -0.63 -2.26 -26.39
C SER A 213 -1.67 -2.47 -25.29
N ILE A 214 -2.61 -3.40 -25.45
CA ILE A 214 -3.60 -3.73 -24.41
C ILE A 214 -2.94 -4.49 -23.26
N VAL A 215 -1.99 -5.37 -23.55
CA VAL A 215 -1.22 -6.06 -22.49
C VAL A 215 -0.44 -5.04 -21.68
N LEU A 216 0.19 -4.06 -22.33
CA LEU A 216 0.90 -2.97 -21.62
C LEU A 216 -0.05 -2.10 -20.79
N ASP A 217 -1.24 -1.82 -21.29
CA ASP A 217 -2.27 -1.10 -20.54
C ASP A 217 -2.71 -1.87 -19.28
N TYR A 218 -2.78 -3.21 -19.33
CA TYR A 218 -3.01 -4.02 -18.13
C TYR A 218 -1.84 -3.93 -17.14
N VAL A 219 -0.60 -3.95 -17.63
CA VAL A 219 0.60 -3.81 -16.78
C VAL A 219 0.59 -2.45 -16.06
N ASP A 220 0.30 -1.37 -16.79
CA ASP A 220 0.21 -0.02 -16.21
C ASP A 220 -0.93 0.08 -15.19
N TYR A 221 -2.08 -0.52 -15.48
CA TYR A 221 -3.21 -0.52 -14.57
C TYR A 221 -2.93 -1.30 -13.26
N VAL A 222 -2.28 -2.46 -13.36
CA VAL A 222 -1.84 -3.23 -12.18
C VAL A 222 -0.87 -2.42 -11.33
N GLU A 223 0.06 -1.68 -11.95
CA GLU A 223 0.98 -0.80 -11.24
C GLU A 223 0.22 0.32 -10.50
N MET A 224 -0.71 1.02 -11.17
CA MET A 224 -1.55 2.06 -10.56
C MET A 224 -2.39 1.51 -9.40
N TYR A 225 -2.99 0.35 -9.57
CA TYR A 225 -3.76 -0.32 -8.52
C TYR A 225 -2.90 -0.63 -7.30
N ALA A 226 -1.71 -1.18 -7.52
CA ALA A 226 -0.77 -1.54 -6.47
C ALA A 226 -0.25 -0.33 -5.69
N GLU A 227 0.07 0.77 -6.36
CA GLU A 227 0.48 2.02 -5.73
C GLU A 227 -0.63 2.60 -4.84
N SER A 228 -1.86 2.64 -5.36
CA SER A 228 -3.01 3.13 -4.61
C SER A 228 -3.32 2.23 -3.41
N LEU A 229 -3.25 0.90 -3.59
CA LEU A 229 -3.43 -0.06 -2.49
C LEU A 229 -2.38 0.11 -1.41
N THR A 230 -1.11 0.25 -1.78
CA THR A 230 -0.02 0.48 -0.83
C THR A 230 -0.21 1.80 -0.05
N SER A 231 -0.64 2.86 -0.73
CA SER A 231 -0.96 4.16 -0.12
C SER A 231 -2.12 4.05 0.87
N TYR A 232 -3.18 3.33 0.49
CA TYR A 232 -4.31 3.04 1.37
C TYR A 232 -3.90 2.25 2.60
N LEU A 233 -3.14 1.17 2.45
CA LEU A 233 -2.69 0.33 3.56
C LEU A 233 -1.79 1.09 4.53
N ASN A 234 -0.89 1.93 4.01
CA ASN A 234 -0.09 2.82 4.84
C ASN A 234 -0.95 3.82 5.64
N ASP A 235 -2.00 4.37 5.02
CA ASP A 235 -2.94 5.27 5.69
C ASP A 235 -3.68 4.56 6.84
N GLN A 236 -4.08 3.30 6.65
CA GLN A 236 -4.70 2.47 7.69
C GLN A 236 -3.74 2.16 8.85
N LEU A 237 -2.48 1.84 8.56
CA LEU A 237 -1.45 1.65 9.60
C LEU A 237 -1.23 2.93 10.43
N LEU A 238 -1.21 4.08 9.79
CA LEU A 238 -1.09 5.37 10.48
C LEU A 238 -2.36 5.70 11.29
N GLU A 239 -3.55 5.28 10.84
CA GLU A 239 -4.78 5.37 11.62
C GLU A 239 -4.70 4.51 12.90
N HIS A 240 -4.23 3.27 12.81
CA HIS A 240 -3.98 2.42 13.98
C HIS A 240 -2.99 3.08 14.94
N LYS A 241 -1.87 3.58 14.41
CA LYS A 241 -0.90 4.31 15.21
C LYS A 241 -1.51 5.52 15.93
N TRP A 242 -2.37 6.27 15.24
CA TRP A 242 -3.08 7.40 15.85
C TRP A 242 -3.99 6.99 17.01
N LYS A 243 -4.64 5.83 16.90
CA LYS A 243 -5.58 5.33 17.93
C LYS A 243 -4.86 4.77 19.16
N ILE A 244 -3.74 4.06 18.96
CA ILE A 244 -3.05 3.28 20.00
C ILE A 244 -1.90 4.05 20.63
N ALA A 245 -1.09 4.74 19.81
CA ALA A 245 0.08 5.43 20.31
C ALA A 245 -0.34 6.61 21.19
N ASN A 246 0.28 6.71 22.36
CA ASN A 246 0.08 7.83 23.27
C ASN A 246 0.98 9.00 22.84
N PRO A 247 0.49 10.00 22.09
CA PRO A 247 1.29 11.15 21.69
C PRO A 247 1.63 12.00 22.90
N TYR A 248 2.81 12.62 22.89
CA TYR A 248 3.16 13.64 23.87
C TYR A 248 2.11 14.77 23.87
N ARG A 249 1.72 15.24 22.70
CA ARG A 249 0.73 16.30 22.54
C ARG A 249 -0.03 16.17 21.22
N ILE A 250 -1.33 16.48 21.25
CA ILE A 250 -2.14 16.69 20.04
C ILE A 250 -2.41 18.18 19.91
N ILE A 251 -1.99 18.78 18.81
CA ILE A 251 -2.11 20.22 18.54
C ILE A 251 -3.01 20.50 17.33
N LYS A 252 -3.55 21.71 17.28
CA LYS A 252 -4.42 22.21 16.21
C LYS A 252 -3.85 23.48 15.60
N PRO A 253 -3.79 23.58 14.26
CA PRO A 253 -3.51 24.87 13.62
C PRO A 253 -4.55 25.92 14.00
N ILE A 254 -4.09 27.13 14.27
CA ILE A 254 -4.95 28.30 14.46
C ILE A 254 -5.02 29.18 13.22
N ASN A 255 -3.90 29.33 12.51
CA ASN A 255 -3.80 30.10 11.27
C ASN A 255 -2.98 29.37 10.21
N PHE A 256 -3.28 29.68 8.95
CA PHE A 256 -2.48 29.25 7.80
C PHE A 256 -2.25 30.43 6.85
N TYR A 257 -0.97 30.76 6.65
CA TYR A 257 -0.52 31.86 5.79
C TYR A 257 -0.17 31.31 4.41
N THR A 258 -1.06 31.52 3.44
CA THR A 258 -0.98 30.90 2.11
C THR A 258 0.26 31.33 1.30
N ARG A 259 0.73 32.61 1.45
CA ARG A 259 1.89 33.10 0.69
C ARG A 259 3.18 32.33 0.94
N ASN A 260 3.39 31.89 2.17
CA ASN A 260 4.62 31.25 2.63
C ASN A 260 4.41 29.79 3.05
N SER A 261 3.19 29.25 2.87
CA SER A 261 2.78 27.93 3.37
C SER A 261 3.15 27.71 4.85
N VAL A 262 2.97 28.74 5.67
CA VAL A 262 3.28 28.71 7.10
C VAL A 262 2.01 28.42 7.88
N VAL A 263 2.08 27.49 8.81
CA VAL A 263 1.04 27.15 9.77
C VAL A 263 1.43 27.64 11.15
N GLU A 264 0.47 28.20 11.89
CA GLU A 264 0.66 28.75 13.22
C GLU A 264 -0.16 27.99 14.26
N PHE A 265 0.42 27.80 15.44
CA PHE A 265 -0.15 27.11 16.58
C PHE A 265 -0.01 27.95 17.85
N HIS A 266 -0.92 27.70 18.78
CA HIS A 266 -0.87 28.27 20.12
C HIS A 266 -1.03 27.14 21.14
N GLU A 267 -0.01 26.93 21.98
CA GLU A 267 -0.02 25.86 22.97
C GLU A 267 0.64 26.34 24.26
N LYS A 268 0.20 25.74 25.35
CA LYS A 268 0.71 25.99 26.70
C LYS A 268 1.64 24.88 27.13
N ASP A 269 2.76 25.25 27.80
CA ASP A 269 3.71 24.31 28.39
C ASP A 269 4.14 23.19 27.40
N ILE A 270 4.70 23.57 26.26
CA ILE A 270 5.05 22.64 25.18
C ILE A 270 6.55 22.40 25.10
N ILE A 271 6.90 21.16 24.77
CA ILE A 271 8.26 20.77 24.38
C ILE A 271 8.27 20.51 22.88
N LEU A 272 9.09 21.24 22.15
CA LEU A 272 9.31 21.07 20.72
C LEU A 272 10.79 20.84 20.46
N ARG A 273 11.10 19.86 19.62
CA ARG A 273 12.46 19.62 19.11
C ARG A 273 12.36 19.43 17.60
N GLU A 274 13.30 20.00 16.87
CA GLU A 274 13.45 19.74 15.43
C GLU A 274 13.54 18.22 15.19
N LYS A 275 12.90 17.74 14.13
CA LYS A 275 12.86 16.31 13.77
C LYS A 275 12.10 15.39 14.74
N MET A 276 11.32 15.91 15.69
CA MET A 276 10.36 15.08 16.40
C MET A 276 9.45 14.34 15.41
N ASP A 277 9.04 13.12 15.78
CA ASP A 277 8.03 12.40 14.99
C ASP A 277 6.69 13.13 15.06
N MET A 278 6.13 13.42 13.91
CA MET A 278 4.87 14.12 13.75
C MET A 278 3.92 13.28 12.89
N LEU A 279 2.73 13.01 13.41
CA LEU A 279 1.67 12.37 12.66
C LEU A 279 0.56 13.38 12.39
N VAL A 280 0.35 13.71 11.13
CA VAL A 280 -0.66 14.67 10.69
C VAL A 280 -1.92 13.93 10.28
N LYS A 281 -3.04 14.23 10.97
CA LYS A 281 -4.38 13.76 10.60
C LYS A 281 -5.10 14.83 9.80
N LYS A 282 -5.42 14.54 8.56
CA LYS A 282 -6.16 15.43 7.65
C LYS A 282 -7.69 15.25 7.79
N PRO A 283 -8.50 16.21 7.32
CA PRO A 283 -9.95 16.05 7.22
C PRO A 283 -10.36 14.84 6.37
N LYS A 284 -11.61 14.39 6.50
CA LYS A 284 -12.12 13.15 5.85
C LYS A 284 -12.00 13.15 4.33
N ASP A 285 -12.04 14.32 3.70
CA ASP A 285 -12.03 14.45 2.23
C ASP A 285 -10.61 14.49 1.63
N TYR A 286 -9.57 14.31 2.46
CA TYR A 286 -8.17 14.32 2.03
C TYR A 286 -7.59 12.92 2.09
N PHE A 287 -7.01 12.45 0.99
CA PHE A 287 -6.34 11.17 0.89
C PHE A 287 -4.87 11.34 0.48
N PRO A 288 -3.94 10.63 1.09
CA PRO A 288 -4.09 9.87 2.33
C PRO A 288 -4.50 10.76 3.51
N ARG A 289 -5.26 10.19 4.45
CA ARG A 289 -5.77 10.93 5.64
C ARG A 289 -4.70 11.17 6.70
N TYR A 290 -3.74 10.29 6.77
CA TYR A 290 -2.67 10.36 7.74
C TYR A 290 -1.32 10.47 7.04
N VAL A 291 -0.46 11.33 7.55
CA VAL A 291 0.91 11.51 7.03
C VAL A 291 1.88 11.54 8.20
N ARG A 292 2.93 10.73 8.13
CA ARG A 292 4.04 10.76 9.09
C ARG A 292 5.14 11.64 8.53
N GLU A 293 5.53 12.63 9.30
CA GLU A 293 6.58 13.58 8.96
C GLU A 293 7.50 13.80 10.16
N LYS A 294 8.59 14.49 9.94
CA LYS A 294 9.40 15.06 11.00
C LYS A 294 9.03 16.52 11.18
N LEU A 295 8.99 16.98 12.44
CA LEU A 295 8.75 18.39 12.73
C LEU A 295 9.84 19.23 12.04
N PRO A 296 9.45 20.12 11.10
CA PRO A 296 10.42 20.96 10.41
C PRO A 296 10.99 22.04 11.35
N PRO A 297 12.04 22.78 10.96
CA PRO A 297 12.50 23.96 11.69
C PRO A 297 11.34 24.91 11.97
N PHE A 298 11.24 25.42 13.18
CA PHE A 298 10.12 26.22 13.61
C PHE A 298 10.54 27.57 14.21
N ARG A 299 9.62 28.51 14.19
CA ARG A 299 9.74 29.82 14.85
C ARG A 299 8.79 29.88 16.03
N ALA A 300 9.20 30.48 17.12
CA ALA A 300 8.37 30.60 18.29
C ALA A 300 8.53 31.96 18.99
N LYS A 301 7.52 32.36 19.75
CA LYS A 301 7.53 33.45 20.70
C LYS A 301 6.56 33.18 21.85
N LYS A 302 6.72 33.83 23.01
CA LYS A 302 5.65 33.85 24.01
C LYS A 302 4.43 34.56 23.45
N ALA A 303 3.24 34.08 23.74
CA ALA A 303 1.98 34.58 23.14
C ALA A 303 1.78 36.10 23.37
N GLN A 304 2.18 36.61 24.55
CA GLN A 304 2.09 38.01 24.91
C GLN A 304 3.25 38.89 24.38
N ALA A 305 4.28 38.27 23.75
CA ALA A 305 5.41 39.04 23.27
C ALA A 305 5.12 39.70 21.90
N SER A 306 5.84 40.78 21.59
CA SER A 306 5.74 41.50 20.33
C SER A 306 6.16 40.59 19.16
N LEU A 307 5.77 40.94 17.93
CA LEU A 307 6.19 40.21 16.70
C LEU A 307 7.70 40.19 16.51
N SER A 308 8.42 41.23 16.96
CA SER A 308 9.88 41.28 16.92
C SER A 308 10.59 40.25 17.80
N ALA A 309 9.88 39.61 18.74
CA ALA A 309 10.40 38.55 19.59
C ALA A 309 10.37 37.16 18.95
N ILE A 310 9.88 37.02 17.71
CA ILE A 310 9.89 35.75 17.00
C ILE A 310 11.32 35.34 16.70
N LYS A 311 11.73 34.16 17.16
CA LYS A 311 13.06 33.57 16.92
C LYS A 311 12.94 32.18 16.31
N ASN A 312 13.98 31.79 15.58
CA ASN A 312 14.15 30.39 15.15
C ASN A 312 14.62 29.55 16.33
N TYR A 313 14.07 28.37 16.48
CA TYR A 313 14.42 27.41 17.51
C TYR A 313 14.60 26.02 16.89
N ASN A 314 15.63 25.31 17.34
CA ASN A 314 15.77 23.88 17.08
C ASN A 314 15.14 23.06 18.21
N GLU A 315 15.15 23.62 19.43
CA GLU A 315 14.50 23.09 20.62
C GLU A 315 13.81 24.21 21.39
N LEU A 316 12.63 23.93 21.92
CA LEU A 316 11.88 24.81 22.76
C LEU A 316 11.35 24.02 23.97
N TYR A 317 11.78 24.43 25.15
CA TYR A 317 11.22 24.01 26.43
C TYR A 317 10.46 25.19 26.99
N GLY A 318 9.14 25.14 26.93
CA GLY A 318 8.33 26.32 27.15
C GLY A 318 7.31 26.17 28.26
N ASP A 319 7.57 26.80 29.44
CA ASP A 319 6.53 27.04 30.42
C ASP A 319 5.73 28.29 30.01
N GLY A 320 4.40 28.21 30.15
CA GLY A 320 3.47 29.28 29.77
C GLY A 320 2.98 29.19 28.34
N ASP A 321 2.33 30.25 27.87
CA ASP A 321 1.68 30.28 26.56
C ASP A 321 2.67 30.65 25.45
N TRP A 322 2.75 29.79 24.43
CA TRP A 322 3.63 29.94 23.28
C TRP A 322 2.86 29.94 21.96
N MET A 323 3.27 30.82 21.08
CA MET A 323 2.92 30.78 19.65
C MET A 323 4.11 30.24 18.88
N PHE A 324 3.91 29.23 18.06
CA PHE A 324 4.94 28.69 17.19
C PHE A 324 4.39 28.44 15.78
N SER A 325 5.29 28.46 14.80
CA SER A 325 4.94 28.28 13.41
C SER A 325 6.04 27.56 12.64
N PHE A 326 5.65 26.77 11.63
CA PHE A 326 6.57 26.15 10.71
C PHE A 326 6.00 26.13 9.29
N GLN A 327 6.88 25.91 8.31
CA GLN A 327 6.48 25.81 6.93
C GLN A 327 6.04 24.38 6.60
N THR A 328 4.99 24.24 5.78
CA THR A 328 4.45 22.96 5.32
C THR A 328 4.48 22.90 3.80
N ASN A 329 4.48 21.69 3.26
CA ASN A 329 4.39 21.46 1.82
C ASN A 329 2.95 21.45 1.29
N TYR A 330 1.95 21.60 2.18
CA TYR A 330 0.53 21.57 1.84
C TYR A 330 -0.28 22.52 2.72
N LYS A 331 -1.45 22.92 2.23
CA LYS A 331 -2.37 23.80 2.96
C LYS A 331 -2.99 23.06 4.15
N MET A 332 -2.74 23.54 5.36
CA MET A 332 -3.43 23.11 6.58
C MET A 332 -4.62 24.01 6.92
N THR A 333 -5.65 23.44 7.50
CA THR A 333 -6.80 24.17 8.03
C THR A 333 -7.01 23.83 9.50
N THR A 334 -7.88 24.54 10.19
CA THR A 334 -8.23 24.27 11.59
C THR A 334 -8.83 22.87 11.82
N LYS A 335 -9.23 22.18 10.75
CA LYS A 335 -9.73 20.79 10.81
C LYS A 335 -8.61 19.75 10.93
N PHE A 336 -7.35 20.12 10.65
CA PHE A 336 -6.19 19.25 10.83
C PHE A 336 -5.90 19.01 12.32
N ARG A 337 -5.25 17.90 12.61
CA ARG A 337 -4.73 17.55 13.94
C ARG A 337 -3.32 17.02 13.77
N ILE A 338 -2.46 17.37 14.68
CA ILE A 338 -1.06 16.93 14.68
C ILE A 338 -0.78 16.28 16.02
N ALA A 339 -0.34 15.03 15.99
CA ALA A 339 0.19 14.33 17.16
C ALA A 339 1.72 14.42 17.14
N LEU A 340 2.30 14.90 18.22
CA LEU A 340 3.74 14.99 18.46
C LEU A 340 4.18 13.84 19.36
N TYR A 341 5.30 13.21 19.04
CA TYR A 341 5.88 12.12 19.81
C TYR A 341 7.29 12.50 20.26
N LEU A 342 7.58 12.31 21.55
CA LEU A 342 8.93 12.41 22.06
C LEU A 342 9.71 11.19 21.55
N SER A 343 10.81 11.44 20.85
CA SER A 343 11.75 10.41 20.38
C SER A 343 12.69 9.99 21.50
#